data_f62ed6450523704d5f4e5c1120305e0c
#
_entry.id   f62ed6450523704d5f4e5c1120305e0c
#
_cell.length_a   1.000
_cell.length_b   1.000
_cell.length_c   1.000
_cell.angle_alpha   90.00
_cell.angle_beta   90.00
_cell.angle_gamma   90.00
#
_symmetry.space_group_name_H-M   'P 1'
#
loop_
_entity.id
_entity.type
_entity.pdbx_description
1 polymer ?
#
loop_
_entity_poly.entity_id
_entity_poly.type
_entity_poly.pdbx_seq_one_letter_code
_entity_poly.pdbx_strand_id
1 'polypeptide(L)'
;VIFKVKSQNKLYRKVKDIEICKSDIRSTQRLSGAWTGIYHWSETEGKYWNKKLQEMTDSHWGEMVRAMDKLNMNIIVIQEVFRNEEYAGKHSVNVTNYTGKAFYPSNLYPGRMDIKADDPIEAILTEADRRNMNVFLGIGMFAWFDFTTESLEWHKRVAKELWEKYGHHESFYGFYISEESGGGLDNWEKSPLMRKKRKEDIVTFFKEFKAYCNTFAPGKPMMLATNSFDIPNGMDTYPDLLKHLDIL
;
A
#
# COMPACT_ATOMS: atom_id res chain seq x y z
N VAL A 1 -12.76 19.24 -25.61
CA VAL A 1 -11.29 19.13 -25.55
C VAL A 1 -10.82 18.26 -26.72
N ILE A 2 -9.81 18.71 -27.43
CA ILE A 2 -9.25 17.99 -28.57
C ILE A 2 -7.85 17.52 -28.19
N PHE A 3 -7.68 16.21 -28.15
CA PHE A 3 -6.37 15.58 -27.95
C PHE A 3 -5.76 15.29 -29.32
N LYS A 4 -4.53 15.76 -29.54
CA LYS A 4 -3.76 15.48 -30.76
C LYS A 4 -2.46 14.81 -30.35
N VAL A 5 -2.21 13.61 -30.85
CA VAL A 5 -0.96 12.88 -30.64
C VAL A 5 -0.35 12.56 -31.99
N LYS A 6 0.92 12.92 -32.19
CA LYS A 6 1.67 12.56 -33.40
C LYS A 6 2.60 11.39 -33.06
N SER A 7 2.42 10.28 -33.75
CA SER A 7 3.28 9.10 -33.61
C SER A 7 3.53 8.48 -34.98
N GLN A 8 4.77 8.12 -35.28
CA GLN A 8 5.18 7.48 -36.55
C GLN A 8 4.62 8.19 -37.81
N ASN A 9 4.77 9.53 -37.88
CA ASN A 9 4.24 10.39 -38.94
C ASN A 9 2.71 10.38 -39.12
N LYS A 10 1.97 9.78 -38.22
CA LYS A 10 0.50 9.83 -38.21
C LYS A 10 0.01 10.75 -37.11
N LEU A 11 -0.98 11.58 -37.44
CA LEU A 11 -1.67 12.44 -36.48
C LEU A 11 -2.94 11.73 -36.02
N TYR A 12 -2.99 11.39 -34.74
CA TYR A 12 -4.18 10.86 -34.09
C TYR A 12 -4.94 12.02 -33.46
N ARG A 13 -6.21 12.08 -33.69
CA ARG A 13 -7.12 13.07 -33.11
C ARG A 13 -8.24 12.35 -32.39
N LYS A 14 -8.42 12.65 -31.10
CA LYS A 14 -9.58 12.24 -30.33
C LYS A 14 -10.28 13.47 -29.79
N VAL A 15 -11.55 13.57 -30.10
CA VAL A 15 -12.43 14.64 -29.56
C VAL A 15 -13.20 14.01 -28.39
N LYS A 16 -13.23 14.69 -27.25
CA LYS A 16 -14.09 14.35 -26.14
C LYS A 16 -14.82 15.61 -25.70
N ASP A 17 -16.14 15.55 -25.70
CA ASP A 17 -16.96 16.60 -25.13
C ASP A 17 -16.84 16.51 -23.61
N ILE A 18 -16.52 17.62 -22.97
CA ILE A 18 -16.45 17.76 -21.52
C ILE A 18 -17.49 18.80 -21.17
N GLU A 19 -18.47 18.38 -20.41
CA GLU A 19 -19.42 19.30 -19.80
C GLU A 19 -18.74 19.96 -18.59
N ILE A 20 -18.71 21.29 -18.58
CA ILE A 20 -18.23 22.07 -17.46
C ILE A 20 -19.44 22.39 -16.59
N CYS A 21 -19.67 21.61 -15.57
CA CYS A 21 -20.69 21.90 -14.57
C CYS A 21 -20.22 23.07 -13.70
N LYS A 22 -21.09 24.06 -13.49
CA LYS A 22 -20.88 25.03 -12.43
C LYS A 22 -21.04 24.33 -11.09
N SER A 23 -20.00 24.31 -10.31
CA SER A 23 -20.03 23.82 -8.95
C SER A 23 -19.53 24.93 -8.03
N ASP A 24 -20.25 25.18 -6.97
CA ASP A 24 -19.83 26.11 -5.91
C ASP A 24 -18.70 25.49 -5.05
N ILE A 25 -18.50 24.19 -5.19
CA ILE A 25 -17.41 23.47 -4.54
C ILE A 25 -16.33 23.17 -5.57
N ARG A 26 -15.29 23.99 -5.61
CA ARG A 26 -14.06 23.69 -6.35
C ARG A 26 -13.05 23.13 -5.40
N SER A 27 -12.70 21.85 -5.57
CA SER A 27 -11.46 21.36 -4.98
C SER A 27 -10.31 21.95 -5.80
N THR A 28 -9.61 22.89 -5.20
CA THR A 28 -8.32 23.40 -5.72
C THR A 28 -7.16 22.62 -5.16
N GLN A 29 -7.43 21.57 -4.38
CA GLN A 29 -6.38 20.74 -3.82
C GLN A 29 -5.73 19.91 -4.92
N ARG A 30 -4.43 19.99 -4.96
CA ARG A 30 -3.60 19.17 -5.85
C ARG A 30 -3.57 17.73 -5.32
N LEU A 31 -3.38 16.77 -6.20
CA LEU A 31 -3.04 15.41 -5.78
C LEU A 31 -1.70 15.46 -5.06
N SER A 32 -1.71 15.14 -3.77
CA SER A 32 -0.51 15.19 -2.93
C SER A 32 0.38 13.95 -3.10
N GLY A 33 -0.17 12.86 -3.62
CA GLY A 33 0.59 11.62 -3.76
C GLY A 33 -0.15 10.54 -4.51
N ALA A 34 0.49 9.38 -4.59
CA ALA A 34 -0.08 8.19 -5.23
C ALA A 34 0.39 6.91 -4.54
N TRP A 35 -0.43 5.85 -4.68
CA TRP A 35 0.00 4.49 -4.44
C TRP A 35 0.81 3.99 -5.62
N THR A 36 1.87 3.24 -5.33
CA THR A 36 2.66 2.53 -6.31
C THR A 36 2.94 1.11 -5.86
N GLY A 37 2.75 0.14 -6.75
CA GLY A 37 3.18 -1.23 -6.55
C GLY A 37 4.54 -1.45 -7.17
N ILE A 38 5.43 -2.18 -6.51
CA ILE A 38 6.72 -2.59 -7.07
C ILE A 38 6.51 -3.74 -8.05
N TYR A 39 5.68 -4.68 -7.66
CA TYR A 39 5.26 -5.78 -8.50
C TYR A 39 3.79 -6.08 -8.23
N HIS A 40 2.96 -5.72 -9.16
CA HIS A 40 1.52 -5.77 -8.94
C HIS A 40 0.93 -7.03 -9.56
N TRP A 41 0.21 -7.82 -8.75
CA TRP A 41 -0.60 -8.97 -9.12
C TRP A 41 0.15 -10.20 -9.65
N SER A 42 -0.36 -11.37 -9.33
CA SER A 42 0.10 -12.63 -9.90
C SER A 42 -0.35 -12.76 -11.36
N GLU A 43 0.32 -13.61 -12.10
CA GLU A 43 -0.04 -13.92 -13.49
C GLU A 43 -1.49 -14.44 -13.64
N THR A 44 -2.02 -15.07 -12.59
CA THR A 44 -3.39 -15.58 -12.51
C THR A 44 -4.44 -14.50 -12.33
N GLU A 45 -4.10 -13.36 -11.75
CA GLU A 45 -4.93 -12.16 -11.71
C GLU A 45 -4.72 -11.27 -12.96
N GLY A 46 -3.84 -11.64 -13.76
CA GLY A 46 -3.16 -11.29 -14.99
C GLY A 46 -3.74 -10.28 -15.96
N LYS A 47 -4.98 -9.80 -15.83
CA LYS A 47 -5.51 -8.72 -16.66
C LYS A 47 -4.81 -7.37 -16.44
N TYR A 48 -4.24 -7.17 -15.27
CA TYR A 48 -3.78 -5.87 -14.79
C TYR A 48 -2.28 -5.85 -14.52
N TRP A 49 -1.63 -6.99 -14.69
CA TRP A 49 -0.22 -7.12 -14.44
C TRP A 49 0.64 -6.40 -15.50
N ASN A 50 1.55 -5.57 -15.03
CA ASN A 50 2.47 -4.85 -15.89
C ASN A 50 3.87 -5.47 -15.81
N LYS A 51 4.20 -6.33 -16.77
CA LYS A 51 5.54 -6.96 -16.89
C LYS A 51 6.68 -5.94 -16.89
N LYS A 52 6.43 -4.72 -17.34
CA LYS A 52 7.47 -3.67 -17.33
C LYS A 52 7.94 -3.30 -15.94
N LEU A 53 7.15 -3.53 -14.90
CA LEU A 53 7.59 -3.30 -13.51
C LEU A 53 8.73 -4.24 -13.12
N GLN A 54 8.74 -5.48 -13.61
CA GLN A 54 9.87 -6.40 -13.40
C GLN A 54 11.18 -5.89 -14.00
N GLU A 55 11.09 -5.17 -15.12
CA GLU A 55 12.23 -4.64 -15.85
C GLU A 55 12.76 -3.32 -15.28
N MET A 56 12.06 -2.72 -14.32
CA MET A 56 12.50 -1.50 -13.68
C MET A 56 13.73 -1.77 -12.80
N THR A 57 14.76 -0.97 -13.01
CA THR A 57 15.97 -0.94 -12.19
C THR A 57 15.82 0.07 -11.05
N ASP A 58 16.75 0.08 -10.10
CA ASP A 58 16.80 1.10 -9.03
C ASP A 58 16.80 2.53 -9.60
N SER A 59 17.51 2.74 -10.72
CA SER A 59 17.50 4.04 -11.41
C SER A 59 16.10 4.44 -11.90
N HIS A 60 15.33 3.51 -12.44
CA HIS A 60 13.96 3.78 -12.88
C HIS A 60 13.02 4.11 -11.71
N TRP A 61 13.21 3.47 -10.56
CA TRP A 61 12.46 3.81 -9.34
C TRP A 61 12.77 5.22 -8.86
N GLY A 62 14.06 5.62 -8.87
CA GLY A 62 14.43 7.00 -8.62
C GLY A 62 13.86 7.99 -9.64
N GLU A 63 13.78 7.61 -10.93
CA GLU A 63 13.14 8.45 -11.96
C GLU A 63 11.64 8.62 -11.73
N MET A 64 10.95 7.58 -11.25
CA MET A 64 9.55 7.67 -10.86
C MET A 64 9.36 8.72 -9.75
N VAL A 65 10.17 8.68 -8.70
CA VAL A 65 10.12 9.66 -7.60
C VAL A 65 10.34 11.08 -8.14
N ARG A 66 11.33 11.28 -9.01
CA ARG A 66 11.58 12.57 -9.67
C ARG A 66 10.40 13.05 -10.52
N ALA A 67 9.71 12.11 -11.18
CA ALA A 67 8.54 12.45 -11.98
C ALA A 67 7.35 12.87 -11.10
N MET A 68 7.16 12.20 -9.96
CA MET A 68 6.12 12.57 -8.99
C MET A 68 6.37 13.95 -8.39
N ASP A 69 7.61 14.24 -8.01
CA ASP A 69 8.01 15.57 -7.53
C ASP A 69 7.73 16.68 -8.57
N LYS A 70 8.03 16.44 -9.85
CA LYS A 70 7.69 17.38 -10.94
C LYS A 70 6.19 17.62 -11.10
N LEU A 71 5.36 16.70 -10.66
CA LEU A 71 3.91 16.85 -10.59
C LEU A 71 3.45 17.51 -9.28
N ASN A 72 4.38 17.97 -8.45
CA ASN A 72 4.17 18.51 -7.11
C ASN A 72 3.49 17.52 -6.15
N MET A 73 3.74 16.24 -6.32
CA MET A 73 3.39 15.22 -5.34
C MET A 73 4.49 15.14 -4.30
N ASN A 74 4.13 14.95 -3.05
CA ASN A 74 5.06 14.84 -1.92
C ASN A 74 4.82 13.61 -1.05
N ILE A 75 3.88 12.75 -1.44
CA ILE A 75 3.55 11.51 -0.73
C ILE A 75 3.62 10.33 -1.70
N ILE A 76 4.33 9.29 -1.29
CA ILE A 76 4.38 8.01 -1.98
C ILE A 76 3.89 6.95 -1.01
N VAL A 77 2.95 6.11 -1.43
CA VAL A 77 2.54 4.93 -0.68
C VAL A 77 2.99 3.70 -1.47
N ILE A 78 3.99 2.98 -0.96
CA ILE A 78 4.34 1.67 -1.49
C ILE A 78 3.25 0.71 -1.05
N GLN A 79 2.55 0.12 -2.00
CA GLN A 79 1.39 -0.69 -1.70
C GLN A 79 1.74 -1.91 -0.84
N GLU A 80 2.87 -2.56 -1.17
CA GLU A 80 3.35 -3.72 -0.45
C GLU A 80 4.84 -3.93 -0.73
N VAL A 81 5.59 -4.40 0.26
CA VAL A 81 7.02 -4.76 0.10
C VAL A 81 7.22 -6.24 -0.13
N PHE A 82 6.13 -7.00 -0.16
CA PHE A 82 6.15 -8.43 -0.20
C PHE A 82 4.82 -8.97 -0.73
N ARG A 83 4.88 -10.11 -1.43
CA ARG A 83 3.69 -10.77 -1.95
C ARG A 83 3.82 -12.29 -1.96
N ASN A 84 2.71 -12.95 -1.70
CA ASN A 84 2.58 -14.37 -1.89
C ASN A 84 2.11 -14.65 -3.34
N GLU A 85 2.83 -15.49 -4.06
CA GLU A 85 2.47 -15.89 -5.43
C GLU A 85 1.15 -16.66 -5.49
N GLU A 86 0.80 -17.36 -4.40
CA GLU A 86 -0.45 -18.14 -4.31
C GLU A 86 -1.65 -17.33 -3.84
N TYR A 87 -1.46 -16.04 -3.62
CA TYR A 87 -2.45 -15.17 -3.02
C TYR A 87 -3.71 -15.00 -3.88
N ALA A 88 -3.60 -15.08 -5.19
CA ALA A 88 -4.68 -14.81 -6.12
C ALA A 88 -5.94 -15.65 -5.82
N GLY A 89 -6.98 -14.97 -5.39
CA GLY A 89 -8.30 -15.57 -5.15
C GLY A 89 -8.40 -16.46 -3.90
N LYS A 90 -7.38 -16.51 -3.05
CA LYS A 90 -7.42 -17.24 -1.78
C LYS A 90 -7.54 -16.27 -0.62
N HIS A 91 -8.64 -16.35 0.13
CA HIS A 91 -8.91 -15.54 1.32
C HIS A 91 -8.38 -16.15 2.63
N SER A 92 -7.66 -17.24 2.55
CA SER A 92 -7.05 -17.90 3.71
C SER A 92 -5.68 -18.43 3.35
N VAL A 93 -4.68 -17.60 3.52
CA VAL A 93 -3.29 -18.04 3.42
C VAL A 93 -2.81 -18.40 4.83
N ASN A 94 -2.15 -19.55 4.96
CA ASN A 94 -1.53 -19.91 6.21
C ASN A 94 -0.26 -19.06 6.39
N VAL A 95 -0.34 -18.06 7.25
CA VAL A 95 0.76 -17.13 7.55
C VAL A 95 1.94 -17.80 8.27
N THR A 96 1.80 -19.02 8.79
CA THR A 96 2.88 -19.75 9.44
C THR A 96 3.80 -20.45 8.45
N ASN A 97 3.29 -20.81 7.27
CA ASN A 97 4.04 -21.49 6.20
C ASN A 97 4.21 -20.58 4.98
N TYR A 98 4.59 -19.38 5.22
CA TYR A 98 4.60 -18.34 4.22
C TYR A 98 5.70 -18.55 3.18
N THR A 99 5.32 -18.76 1.93
CA THR A 99 6.20 -19.05 0.79
C THR A 99 6.39 -17.86 -0.14
N GLY A 100 5.92 -16.70 0.23
CA GLY A 100 5.98 -15.53 -0.61
C GLY A 100 7.38 -14.94 -0.77
N LYS A 101 7.50 -13.95 -1.63
CA LYS A 101 8.76 -13.31 -2.01
C LYS A 101 8.74 -11.83 -1.71
N ALA A 102 9.83 -11.34 -1.16
CA ALA A 102 10.02 -9.92 -0.92
C ALA A 102 10.45 -9.17 -2.19
N PHE A 103 10.11 -7.90 -2.26
CA PHE A 103 10.59 -6.98 -3.30
C PHE A 103 11.89 -6.25 -2.92
N TYR A 104 12.42 -6.53 -1.74
CA TYR A 104 13.63 -5.95 -1.18
C TYR A 104 14.54 -7.06 -0.62
N PRO A 105 15.80 -6.79 -0.31
CA PRO A 105 16.70 -7.78 0.31
C PRO A 105 16.28 -8.12 1.75
N SER A 106 15.29 -8.98 1.90
CA SER A 106 14.76 -9.43 3.20
C SER A 106 15.52 -10.63 3.73
N ASN A 107 15.65 -10.71 5.06
CA ASN A 107 16.13 -11.90 5.76
C ASN A 107 14.97 -12.78 6.26
N LEU A 108 13.73 -12.27 6.22
CA LEU A 108 12.54 -12.97 6.71
C LEU A 108 11.96 -13.92 5.67
N TYR A 109 12.13 -13.60 4.39
CA TYR A 109 11.50 -14.34 3.30
C TYR A 109 12.53 -15.23 2.61
N PRO A 110 12.19 -16.49 2.32
CA PRO A 110 13.12 -17.46 1.73
C PRO A 110 13.47 -17.16 0.28
N GLY A 111 12.73 -16.25 -0.35
CA GLY A 111 12.94 -15.88 -1.74
C GLY A 111 12.72 -14.42 -2.02
N ARG A 112 13.35 -13.96 -3.08
CA ARG A 112 13.14 -12.65 -3.64
C ARG A 112 12.31 -12.76 -4.91
N MET A 113 11.42 -11.79 -5.14
CA MET A 113 10.72 -11.67 -6.41
C MET A 113 11.72 -11.48 -7.54
N ASP A 114 11.46 -12.13 -8.67
CA ASP A 114 12.26 -11.98 -9.89
C ASP A 114 11.98 -10.62 -10.52
N ILE A 115 12.67 -9.60 -10.01
CA ILE A 115 12.65 -8.21 -10.47
C ILE A 115 14.07 -7.73 -10.72
N LYS A 116 14.24 -6.79 -11.64
CA LYS A 116 15.54 -6.31 -12.08
C LYS A 116 16.20 -5.31 -11.12
N ALA A 117 15.41 -4.63 -10.31
CA ALA A 117 15.92 -3.74 -9.28
C ALA A 117 16.64 -4.51 -8.18
N ASP A 118 17.77 -4.02 -7.70
CA ASP A 118 18.48 -4.62 -6.56
C ASP A 118 17.79 -4.32 -5.24
N ASP A 119 17.42 -3.08 -5.00
CA ASP A 119 16.65 -2.64 -3.84
C ASP A 119 15.76 -1.44 -4.20
N PRO A 120 14.55 -1.69 -4.73
CA PRO A 120 13.66 -0.61 -5.14
C PRO A 120 13.18 0.25 -3.97
N ILE A 121 13.14 -0.29 -2.74
CA ILE A 121 12.75 0.47 -1.54
C ILE A 121 13.84 1.49 -1.21
N GLU A 122 15.10 1.05 -1.15
CA GLU A 122 16.25 1.93 -0.95
C GLU A 122 16.33 3.03 -2.02
N ALA A 123 16.12 2.65 -3.29
CA ALA A 123 16.17 3.59 -4.40
C ALA A 123 15.07 4.67 -4.31
N ILE A 124 13.86 4.28 -3.91
CA ILE A 124 12.73 5.21 -3.70
C ILE A 124 13.03 6.13 -2.51
N LEU A 125 13.43 5.59 -1.38
CA LEU A 125 13.68 6.37 -0.16
C LEU A 125 14.84 7.34 -0.34
N THR A 126 15.97 6.89 -0.92
CA THR A 126 17.12 7.75 -1.23
C THR A 126 16.74 8.95 -2.10
N GLU A 127 15.93 8.73 -3.13
CA GLU A 127 15.50 9.84 -4.00
C GLU A 127 14.44 10.71 -3.34
N ALA A 128 13.57 10.12 -2.50
CA ALA A 128 12.57 10.85 -1.72
C ALA A 128 13.20 11.76 -0.66
N ASP A 129 14.27 11.33 0.03
CA ASP A 129 15.05 12.15 0.95
C ASP A 129 15.56 13.43 0.28
N ARG A 130 16.14 13.31 -0.91
CA ARG A 130 16.66 14.44 -1.70
C ARG A 130 15.58 15.46 -2.08
N ARG A 131 14.31 15.08 -2.00
CA ARG A 131 13.15 15.87 -2.44
C ARG A 131 12.19 16.21 -1.31
N ASN A 132 12.54 15.86 -0.07
CA ASN A 132 11.68 16.05 1.10
C ASN A 132 10.28 15.47 0.88
N MET A 133 10.20 14.31 0.27
CA MET A 133 8.94 13.57 0.07
C MET A 133 8.72 12.58 1.22
N ASN A 134 7.47 12.27 1.49
CA ASN A 134 7.07 11.31 2.51
C ASN A 134 6.72 9.97 1.88
N VAL A 135 7.26 8.88 2.41
CA VAL A 135 7.02 7.53 1.91
C VAL A 135 6.39 6.68 3.00
N PHE A 136 5.23 6.11 2.70
CA PHE A 136 4.65 5.04 3.51
C PHE A 136 5.07 3.71 2.92
N LEU A 137 5.60 2.83 3.75
CA LEU A 137 5.93 1.46 3.36
C LEU A 137 4.79 0.51 3.71
N GLY A 138 4.21 -0.11 2.68
CA GLY A 138 3.22 -1.17 2.86
C GLY A 138 3.88 -2.44 3.36
N ILE A 139 3.38 -2.97 4.47
CA ILE A 139 4.00 -4.11 5.15
C ILE A 139 3.96 -5.37 4.29
N GLY A 140 2.90 -5.52 3.48
CA GLY A 140 2.69 -6.69 2.64
C GLY A 140 1.29 -7.26 2.84
N MET A 141 0.87 -8.02 1.86
CA MET A 141 -0.45 -8.61 1.85
C MET A 141 -0.30 -10.12 2.08
N PHE A 142 -0.64 -10.57 3.28
CA PHE A 142 -0.53 -11.97 3.69
C PHE A 142 -1.77 -12.76 3.32
N ALA A 143 -2.94 -12.18 3.58
CA ALA A 143 -4.24 -12.66 3.15
C ALA A 143 -5.22 -11.49 3.19
N TRP A 144 -6.28 -11.50 2.38
CA TRP A 144 -7.28 -10.44 2.41
C TRP A 144 -8.04 -10.42 3.73
N PHE A 145 -8.12 -9.24 4.33
CA PHE A 145 -8.87 -8.97 5.56
C PHE A 145 -8.40 -9.84 6.74
N ASP A 146 -7.13 -10.19 6.77
CA ASP A 146 -6.56 -11.00 7.84
C ASP A 146 -5.95 -10.14 8.94
N PHE A 147 -6.74 -9.88 9.96
CA PHE A 147 -6.32 -9.18 11.18
C PHE A 147 -6.19 -10.14 12.36
N THR A 148 -5.86 -11.39 12.11
CA THR A 148 -5.61 -12.42 13.14
C THR A 148 -4.29 -12.18 13.87
N THR A 149 -4.08 -12.90 14.97
CA THR A 149 -2.84 -12.86 15.75
C THR A 149 -1.64 -13.30 14.91
N GLU A 150 -1.81 -14.31 14.06
CA GLU A 150 -0.74 -14.80 13.19
C GLU A 150 -0.33 -13.74 12.18
N SER A 151 -1.29 -13.09 11.56
CA SER A 151 -1.05 -11.96 10.65
C SER A 151 -0.35 -10.81 11.37
N LEU A 152 -0.79 -10.46 12.57
CA LEU A 152 -0.16 -9.45 13.41
C LEU A 152 1.31 -9.75 13.68
N GLU A 153 1.65 -10.98 14.02
CA GLU A 153 3.05 -11.35 14.30
C GLU A 153 3.94 -11.24 13.05
N TRP A 154 3.42 -11.55 11.88
CA TRP A 154 4.13 -11.28 10.63
C TRP A 154 4.31 -9.79 10.36
N HIS A 155 3.26 -9.00 10.51
CA HIS A 155 3.34 -7.55 10.36
C HIS A 155 4.38 -6.94 11.30
N LYS A 156 4.44 -7.39 12.54
CA LYS A 156 5.47 -6.96 13.52
C LYS A 156 6.89 -7.27 13.03
N ARG A 157 7.14 -8.48 12.54
CA ARG A 157 8.46 -8.88 12.03
C ARG A 157 8.88 -8.04 10.83
N VAL A 158 7.99 -7.88 9.86
CA VAL A 158 8.28 -7.09 8.65
C VAL A 158 8.51 -5.63 8.99
N ALA A 159 7.66 -5.03 9.82
CA ALA A 159 7.83 -3.64 10.25
C ALA A 159 9.19 -3.43 10.95
N LYS A 160 9.60 -4.37 11.78
CA LYS A 160 10.90 -4.32 12.46
C LYS A 160 12.05 -4.39 11.47
N GLU A 161 12.01 -5.35 10.52
CA GLU A 161 13.04 -5.47 9.48
C GLU A 161 13.11 -4.23 8.58
N LEU A 162 11.96 -3.70 8.16
CA LEU A 162 11.93 -2.47 7.36
C LEU A 162 12.55 -1.29 8.11
N TRP A 163 12.27 -1.17 9.41
CA TRP A 163 12.87 -0.12 10.22
C TRP A 163 14.37 -0.30 10.41
N GLU A 164 14.83 -1.51 10.64
CA GLU A 164 16.27 -1.80 10.77
C GLU A 164 17.05 -1.52 9.49
N LYS A 165 16.43 -1.76 8.32
CA LYS A 165 17.06 -1.50 7.02
C LYS A 165 16.96 -0.04 6.61
N TYR A 166 15.80 0.56 6.75
CA TYR A 166 15.45 1.84 6.10
C TYR A 166 15.07 2.96 7.08
N GLY A 167 15.08 2.71 8.38
CA GLY A 167 14.70 3.70 9.40
C GLY A 167 15.63 4.92 9.47
N HIS A 168 16.78 4.86 8.79
CA HIS A 168 17.72 5.98 8.67
C HIS A 168 17.29 7.03 7.62
N HIS A 169 16.32 6.72 6.75
CA HIS A 169 15.78 7.65 5.78
C HIS A 169 14.77 8.61 6.43
N GLU A 170 14.97 9.90 6.24
CA GLU A 170 14.03 10.92 6.72
C GLU A 170 12.66 10.78 6.03
N SER A 171 12.68 10.39 4.76
CA SER A 171 11.50 10.15 3.94
C SER A 171 10.67 8.95 4.37
N PHE A 172 11.20 8.01 5.15
CA PHE A 172 10.40 6.92 5.72
C PHE A 172 9.40 7.50 6.71
N TYR A 173 8.23 7.87 6.22
CA TYR A 173 7.25 8.62 7.00
C TYR A 173 6.43 7.74 7.93
N GLY A 174 5.92 6.60 7.44
CA GLY A 174 5.07 5.74 8.22
C GLY A 174 4.84 4.36 7.59
N PHE A 175 4.05 3.56 8.29
CA PHE A 175 3.68 2.21 7.85
C PHE A 175 2.28 2.20 7.23
N TYR A 176 2.14 1.54 6.10
CA TYR A 176 0.86 1.27 5.47
C TYR A 176 0.51 -0.20 5.68
N ILE A 177 -0.67 -0.46 6.23
CA ILE A 177 -1.17 -1.83 6.35
C ILE A 177 -1.83 -2.18 5.04
N SER A 178 -1.17 -3.05 4.29
CA SER A 178 -1.56 -3.41 2.92
C SER A 178 -2.78 -4.33 2.87
N GLU A 179 -3.16 -4.92 4.02
CA GLU A 179 -4.39 -5.68 4.14
C GLU A 179 -5.58 -4.76 3.85
N GLU A 180 -6.41 -5.14 2.89
CA GLU A 180 -7.62 -4.40 2.64
C GLU A 180 -8.67 -4.67 3.72
N SER A 181 -9.47 -3.66 4.02
CA SER A 181 -10.64 -3.79 4.87
C SER A 181 -11.90 -3.32 4.15
N GLY A 182 -13.00 -4.06 4.30
CA GLY A 182 -14.31 -3.54 3.96
C GLY A 182 -14.69 -2.38 4.89
N GLY A 183 -15.43 -1.40 4.39
CA GLY A 183 -15.88 -0.26 5.22
C GLY A 183 -16.73 -0.67 6.41
N GLY A 184 -17.37 -1.85 6.38
CA GLY A 184 -18.10 -2.43 7.52
C GLY A 184 -17.20 -2.99 8.62
N LEU A 185 -15.90 -3.17 8.37
CA LEU A 185 -14.89 -3.73 9.27
C LEU A 185 -15.19 -5.16 9.75
N ASP A 186 -16.14 -5.82 9.14
CA ASP A 186 -16.64 -7.14 9.54
C ASP A 186 -16.35 -8.25 8.52
N ASN A 187 -15.64 -7.89 7.45
CA ASN A 187 -15.25 -8.80 6.37
C ASN A 187 -16.45 -9.52 5.73
N TRP A 188 -17.60 -8.83 5.66
CA TRP A 188 -18.86 -9.35 5.10
C TRP A 188 -19.31 -10.69 5.71
N GLU A 189 -18.92 -10.95 6.94
CA GLU A 189 -19.31 -12.16 7.65
C GLU A 189 -20.84 -12.25 7.79
N LYS A 190 -21.38 -13.44 7.57
CA LYS A 190 -22.84 -13.66 7.67
C LYS A 190 -23.30 -13.81 9.12
N SER A 191 -22.48 -14.44 9.94
CA SER A 191 -22.78 -14.68 11.37
C SER A 191 -22.58 -13.39 12.18
N PRO A 192 -23.58 -12.94 12.96
CA PRO A 192 -23.41 -11.79 13.85
C PRO A 192 -22.26 -11.93 14.84
N LEU A 193 -22.03 -13.15 15.34
CA LEU A 193 -20.92 -13.44 16.24
C LEU A 193 -19.58 -13.25 15.55
N MET A 194 -19.44 -13.72 14.30
CA MET A 194 -18.20 -13.57 13.53
C MET A 194 -17.98 -12.13 13.10
N ARG A 195 -19.03 -11.39 12.75
CA ARG A 195 -18.91 -9.94 12.49
C ARG A 195 -18.32 -9.20 13.67
N LYS A 196 -18.89 -9.45 14.86
CA LYS A 196 -18.38 -8.85 16.09
C LYS A 196 -16.91 -9.20 16.31
N LYS A 197 -16.57 -10.48 16.15
CA LYS A 197 -15.18 -10.93 16.28
C LYS A 197 -14.25 -10.22 15.32
N ARG A 198 -14.59 -10.10 14.02
CA ARG A 198 -13.74 -9.39 13.02
C ARG A 198 -13.51 -7.93 13.39
N LYS A 199 -14.53 -7.24 13.88
CA LYS A 199 -14.42 -5.86 14.36
C LYS A 199 -13.49 -5.74 15.59
N GLU A 200 -13.57 -6.69 16.51
CA GLU A 200 -12.67 -6.78 17.66
C GLU A 200 -11.22 -7.09 17.22
N ASP A 201 -11.05 -8.02 16.28
CA ASP A 201 -9.75 -8.43 15.76
C ASP A 201 -9.01 -7.23 15.11
N ILE A 202 -9.66 -6.46 14.25
CA ILE A 202 -9.02 -5.30 13.60
C ILE A 202 -8.60 -4.23 14.61
N VAL A 203 -9.44 -3.92 15.59
CA VAL A 203 -9.10 -2.94 16.64
C VAL A 203 -7.90 -3.43 17.47
N THR A 204 -7.92 -4.70 17.85
CA THR A 204 -6.83 -5.32 18.61
C THR A 204 -5.53 -5.33 17.80
N PHE A 205 -5.61 -5.69 16.51
CA PHE A 205 -4.47 -5.67 15.60
C PHE A 205 -3.79 -4.30 15.58
N PHE A 206 -4.52 -3.23 15.31
CA PHE A 206 -3.93 -1.88 15.24
C PHE A 206 -3.41 -1.39 16.57
N LYS A 207 -4.10 -1.69 17.67
CA LYS A 207 -3.64 -1.37 19.03
C LYS A 207 -2.27 -1.99 19.32
N GLU A 208 -2.15 -3.29 19.10
CA GLU A 208 -0.92 -4.02 19.39
C GLU A 208 0.19 -3.72 18.39
N PHE A 209 -0.15 -3.57 17.12
CA PHE A 209 0.82 -3.22 16.09
C PHE A 209 1.43 -1.83 16.36
N LYS A 210 0.61 -0.82 16.64
CA LYS A 210 1.07 0.53 16.99
C LYS A 210 1.93 0.53 18.24
N ALA A 211 1.50 -0.16 19.29
CA ALA A 211 2.28 -0.29 20.51
C ALA A 211 3.65 -0.92 20.26
N TYR A 212 3.71 -1.97 19.45
CA TYR A 212 4.96 -2.62 19.08
C TYR A 212 5.87 -1.70 18.25
N CYS A 213 5.35 -1.06 17.20
CA CYS A 213 6.13 -0.16 16.37
C CYS A 213 6.68 1.03 17.15
N ASN A 214 5.95 1.54 18.13
CA ASN A 214 6.42 2.63 19.00
C ASN A 214 7.66 2.25 19.84
N THR A 215 7.99 0.98 20.00
CA THR A 215 9.20 0.56 20.72
C THR A 215 10.49 0.82 19.95
N PHE A 216 10.43 0.98 18.62
CA PHE A 216 11.61 1.22 17.77
C PHE A 216 11.43 2.39 16.80
N ALA A 217 10.22 2.72 16.41
CA ALA A 217 9.86 3.79 15.48
C ALA A 217 8.81 4.72 16.10
N PRO A 218 9.10 5.39 17.23
CA PRO A 218 8.10 6.18 17.94
C PRO A 218 7.60 7.33 17.06
N GLY A 219 6.29 7.55 17.07
CA GLY A 219 5.65 8.63 16.35
C GLY A 219 5.48 8.44 14.85
N LYS A 220 5.89 7.30 14.29
CA LYS A 220 5.60 6.99 12.88
C LYS A 220 4.12 6.64 12.71
N PRO A 221 3.41 7.32 11.79
CA PRO A 221 1.97 7.09 11.60
C PRO A 221 1.68 5.72 10.99
N MET A 222 0.50 5.21 11.35
CA MET A 222 -0.10 4.00 10.79
C MET A 222 -1.24 4.37 9.85
N MET A 223 -1.23 3.81 8.66
CA MET A 223 -2.23 4.06 7.63
C MET A 223 -2.93 2.77 7.22
N LEU A 224 -4.24 2.83 7.06
CA LEU A 224 -5.07 1.77 6.47
C LEU A 224 -5.93 2.37 5.36
N ALA A 225 -6.07 1.68 4.24
CA ALA A 225 -7.10 1.99 3.26
C ALA A 225 -8.27 1.01 3.41
N THR A 226 -9.47 1.56 3.62
CA THR A 226 -10.70 0.78 3.55
C THR A 226 -11.41 1.07 2.24
N ASN A 227 -12.14 0.09 1.72
CA ASN A 227 -13.05 0.41 0.64
C ASN A 227 -14.30 1.16 1.19
N SER A 228 -14.94 1.92 0.34
CA SER A 228 -16.12 2.72 0.70
C SER A 228 -17.40 1.90 0.89
N PHE A 229 -17.31 0.59 0.70
CA PHE A 229 -18.47 -0.28 0.76
C PHE A 229 -18.85 -0.58 2.21
N ASP A 230 -20.13 -0.40 2.53
CA ASP A 230 -20.72 -0.79 3.81
C ASP A 230 -20.22 -0.03 5.07
N ILE A 231 -19.67 1.16 4.88
CA ILE A 231 -19.19 2.03 5.99
C ILE A 231 -20.22 2.15 7.14
N PRO A 232 -21.53 2.31 6.89
CA PRO A 232 -22.50 2.43 7.98
C PRO A 232 -22.45 1.28 8.99
N ASN A 233 -22.11 0.07 8.56
CA ASN A 233 -21.97 -1.09 9.45
C ASN A 233 -20.69 -1.09 10.31
N GLY A 234 -19.73 -0.24 9.98
CA GLY A 234 -18.48 -0.07 10.73
C GLY A 234 -18.50 1.08 11.74
N MET A 235 -19.55 1.92 11.71
CA MET A 235 -19.60 3.17 12.49
C MET A 235 -19.50 3.00 13.99
N ASP A 236 -19.92 1.87 14.51
CA ASP A 236 -19.79 1.50 15.93
C ASP A 236 -18.35 1.17 16.34
N THR A 237 -17.51 0.81 15.39
CA THR A 237 -16.14 0.32 15.61
C THR A 237 -15.08 1.37 15.28
N TYR A 238 -15.33 2.25 14.31
CA TYR A 238 -14.38 3.29 13.93
C TYR A 238 -13.85 4.14 15.09
N PRO A 239 -14.66 4.57 16.08
CA PRO A 239 -14.15 5.36 17.20
C PRO A 239 -13.06 4.66 18.01
N ASP A 240 -13.11 3.32 18.11
CA ASP A 240 -12.08 2.55 18.80
C ASP A 240 -10.87 2.29 17.89
N LEU A 241 -11.09 1.98 16.62
CA LEU A 241 -10.02 1.78 15.65
C LEU A 241 -9.15 3.05 15.50
N LEU A 242 -9.77 4.23 15.37
CA LEU A 242 -9.09 5.51 15.16
C LEU A 242 -8.26 5.99 16.37
N LYS A 243 -8.37 5.36 17.53
CA LYS A 243 -7.42 5.58 18.65
C LYS A 243 -6.03 5.01 18.35
N HIS A 244 -5.95 4.06 17.42
CA HIS A 244 -4.74 3.30 17.11
C HIS A 244 -4.30 3.42 15.66
N LEU A 245 -5.08 4.11 14.84
CA LEU A 245 -4.83 4.37 13.43
C LEU A 245 -4.74 5.88 13.22
N ASP A 246 -3.73 6.32 12.48
CA ASP A 246 -3.48 7.77 12.31
C ASP A 246 -4.09 8.28 10.98
N ILE A 247 -4.19 7.42 9.97
CA ILE A 247 -4.71 7.76 8.65
C ILE A 247 -5.62 6.63 8.15
N LEU A 248 -6.84 7.01 7.77
CA LEU A 248 -7.85 6.12 7.19
C LEU A 248 -8.27 6.65 5.82
#